data_f328a6ac3be595a8ea09a1c89a7b7bd3
#
_entry.id   f328a6ac3be595a8ea09a1c89a7b7bd3
#
_cell.length_a   1.000
_cell.length_b   1.000
_cell.length_c   1.000
_cell.angle_alpha   90.00
_cell.angle_beta   90.00
_cell.angle_gamma   90.00
#
_symmetry.space_group_name_H-M   'P 1'
#
loop_
_entity.id
_entity.type
_entity.pdbx_description
1 polymer ?
#
loop_
_entity_poly.entity_id
_entity_poly.type
_entity_poly.pdbx_seq_one_letter_code
_entity_poly.pdbx_strand_id
1 'polypeptide(L)'
;MSAAKILAVDDEADFETLIRQRFRRQIRAQEFDFRFAHHGEEALAVLAEEPDIGLLLLDINMPVMDGLTLLAELRERQSEVRAIIVSAYGDMTNLRTAMNRGAFDFVTKPVDLNDLEITIRKTLEDIAKLRELDRQRAAAERARTNLSRYFSPNLVALLADRDEPLGAVRRQTVAVLFVDIVGFTRMSEHLGPEAVVTMLRQFHERMTAQIFACAGTVEKYIGDAIFAVFGLPDAGPEDAANALRCADMMITALADWNIERRQQGEQPLAIGIGLNYGPAVIGDVGSEHSLSFTVIGDTVNTASRMQGLTRSLGTPLVVGDTLVSAVAAMPDGIAVELLGGLEDQGEQALRGRTGPVRIWIRTPMAAFALPNQPPLHD
;
A
#
# COMPACT_ATOMS: atom_id res chain seq x y z
N MET A 1 16.90 29.18 3.55
CA MET A 1 17.19 27.99 4.38
C MET A 1 17.12 28.44 5.83
N SER A 2 16.54 27.67 6.74
CA SER A 2 16.61 27.99 8.18
C SER A 2 18.04 27.81 8.69
N ALA A 3 18.47 28.63 9.67
CA ALA A 3 19.75 28.47 10.32
C ALA A 3 19.93 27.07 10.88
N ALA A 4 21.13 26.49 10.78
CA ALA A 4 21.44 25.21 11.38
C ALA A 4 21.52 25.37 12.90
N LYS A 5 20.67 24.69 13.67
CA LYS A 5 20.66 24.73 15.12
C LYS A 5 21.71 23.80 15.69
N ILE A 6 22.57 24.33 16.52
CA ILE A 6 23.71 23.67 17.15
C ILE A 6 23.65 23.91 18.65
N LEU A 7 23.70 22.83 19.44
CA LEU A 7 23.78 22.93 20.91
C LEU A 7 25.23 22.71 21.33
N ALA A 8 25.83 23.71 21.98
CA ALA A 8 27.15 23.63 22.58
C ALA A 8 27.00 23.35 24.08
N VAL A 9 27.61 22.25 24.54
CA VAL A 9 27.49 21.73 25.91
C VAL A 9 28.89 21.67 26.51
N ASP A 10 29.19 22.61 27.42
CA ASP A 10 30.49 22.75 28.06
C ASP A 10 30.28 23.55 29.36
N ASP A 11 30.87 23.12 30.47
CA ASP A 11 30.76 23.80 31.78
C ASP A 11 31.64 25.04 31.89
N GLU A 12 32.56 25.24 30.95
CA GLU A 12 33.42 26.42 30.89
C GLU A 12 32.68 27.60 30.20
N ALA A 13 32.34 28.66 30.92
CA ALA A 13 31.69 29.87 30.37
C ALA A 13 32.52 30.55 29.26
N ASP A 14 33.83 30.36 29.24
CA ASP A 14 34.72 30.89 28.24
C ASP A 14 34.48 30.22 26.86
N PHE A 15 34.03 28.98 26.85
CA PHE A 15 33.72 28.27 25.59
C PHE A 15 32.53 28.90 24.84
N GLU A 16 31.48 29.29 25.55
CA GLU A 16 30.36 30.04 24.94
C GLU A 16 30.86 31.36 24.31
N THR A 17 31.66 32.10 25.04
CA THR A 17 32.22 33.37 24.57
C THR A 17 33.07 33.16 23.32
N LEU A 18 33.89 32.13 23.30
CA LEU A 18 34.75 31.75 22.16
C LEU A 18 33.91 31.40 20.92
N ILE A 19 32.89 30.56 21.07
CA ILE A 19 31.97 30.17 19.96
C ILE A 19 31.24 31.40 19.41
N ARG A 20 30.67 32.24 20.27
CA ARG A 20 29.95 33.46 19.84
C ARG A 20 30.85 34.45 19.13
N GLN A 21 32.09 34.61 19.53
CA GLN A 21 33.05 35.48 18.81
C GLN A 21 33.47 34.91 17.48
N ARG A 22 33.83 33.63 17.44
CA ARG A 22 34.34 32.99 16.24
C ARG A 22 33.29 32.91 15.15
N PHE A 23 32.09 32.51 15.50
CA PHE A 23 30.99 32.30 14.54
C PHE A 23 30.08 33.53 14.39
N ARG A 24 30.50 34.70 14.84
CA ARG A 24 29.71 35.95 14.77
C ARG A 24 29.17 36.27 13.39
N ARG A 25 29.95 35.96 12.31
CA ARG A 25 29.54 36.20 10.93
C ARG A 25 28.44 35.22 10.51
N GLN A 26 28.60 33.95 10.81
CA GLN A 26 27.65 32.88 10.50
C GLN A 26 26.35 33.07 11.24
N ILE A 27 26.42 33.47 12.51
CA ILE A 27 25.25 33.77 13.35
C ILE A 27 24.47 34.95 12.77
N ARG A 28 25.16 36.04 12.38
CA ARG A 28 24.51 37.22 11.76
C ARG A 28 23.93 36.91 10.38
N ALA A 29 24.57 36.05 9.63
CA ALA A 29 24.09 35.58 8.33
C ALA A 29 22.96 34.54 8.43
N GLN A 30 22.52 34.19 9.67
CA GLN A 30 21.53 33.13 9.92
C GLN A 30 21.93 31.76 9.32
N GLU A 31 23.22 31.50 9.27
CA GLU A 31 23.77 30.22 8.83
C GLU A 31 23.78 29.23 10.00
N PHE A 32 24.24 29.67 11.18
CA PHE A 32 24.26 28.92 12.44
C PHE A 32 23.42 29.62 13.50
N ASP A 33 22.71 28.81 14.31
CA ASP A 33 21.96 29.23 15.48
C ASP A 33 22.40 28.38 16.67
N PHE A 34 23.17 28.99 17.59
CA PHE A 34 23.73 28.29 18.74
C PHE A 34 22.83 28.39 19.97
N ARG A 35 22.65 27.25 20.62
CA ARG A 35 22.15 27.11 22.00
C ARG A 35 23.30 26.67 22.87
N PHE A 36 23.20 26.90 24.17
CA PHE A 36 24.24 26.57 25.13
C PHE A 36 23.63 25.84 26.32
N ALA A 37 24.37 24.89 26.87
CA ALA A 37 24.07 24.16 28.11
C ALA A 37 25.36 23.89 28.86
N HIS A 38 25.31 23.82 30.18
CA HIS A 38 26.51 23.69 31.05
C HIS A 38 26.74 22.27 31.53
N HIS A 39 25.79 21.34 31.32
CA HIS A 39 25.90 19.92 31.65
C HIS A 39 24.85 19.10 30.86
N GLY A 40 24.97 17.77 30.94
CA GLY A 40 24.13 16.87 30.14
C GLY A 40 22.63 16.94 30.46
N GLU A 41 22.21 17.18 31.71
CA GLU A 41 20.79 17.32 32.06
C GLU A 41 20.16 18.56 31.42
N GLU A 42 20.87 19.69 31.45
CA GLU A 42 20.44 20.92 30.80
C GLU A 42 20.36 20.72 29.28
N ALA A 43 21.35 20.02 28.70
CA ALA A 43 21.34 19.68 27.26
C ALA A 43 20.12 18.84 26.88
N LEU A 44 19.73 17.86 27.68
CA LEU A 44 18.52 17.06 27.46
C LEU A 44 17.26 17.91 27.55
N ALA A 45 17.19 18.88 28.45
CA ALA A 45 16.04 19.80 28.54
C ALA A 45 15.92 20.67 27.28
N VAL A 46 17.04 21.26 26.82
CA VAL A 46 17.08 22.07 25.60
C VAL A 46 16.70 21.25 24.36
N LEU A 47 17.18 20.02 24.24
CA LEU A 47 16.82 19.11 23.14
C LEU A 47 15.35 18.71 23.15
N ALA A 48 14.73 18.64 24.31
CA ALA A 48 13.29 18.37 24.44
C ALA A 48 12.43 19.58 24.01
N GLU A 49 12.89 20.80 24.29
CA GLU A 49 12.22 22.03 23.90
C GLU A 49 12.44 22.38 22.41
N GLU A 50 13.61 22.08 21.88
CA GLU A 50 13.99 22.38 20.48
C GLU A 50 14.40 21.08 19.73
N PRO A 51 13.44 20.25 19.29
CA PRO A 51 13.73 18.96 18.64
C PRO A 51 14.37 19.09 17.25
N ASP A 52 14.44 20.27 16.69
CA ASP A 52 15.09 20.57 15.41
C ASP A 52 16.62 20.81 15.51
N ILE A 53 17.18 20.81 16.75
CA ILE A 53 18.64 20.78 16.95
C ILE A 53 19.19 19.49 16.35
N GLY A 54 20.10 19.63 15.36
CA GLY A 54 20.67 18.48 14.64
C GLY A 54 22.09 18.14 15.08
N LEU A 55 22.80 19.06 15.75
CA LEU A 55 24.23 18.93 16.07
C LEU A 55 24.52 19.35 17.50
N LEU A 56 25.27 18.53 18.23
CA LEU A 56 25.89 18.86 19.52
C LEU A 56 27.40 19.08 19.36
N LEU A 57 27.92 20.12 20.01
CA LEU A 57 29.33 20.22 20.41
C LEU A 57 29.38 19.85 21.89
N LEU A 58 30.07 18.79 22.24
CA LEU A 58 29.93 18.17 23.57
C LEU A 58 31.27 18.01 24.25
N ASP A 59 31.48 18.68 25.39
CA ASP A 59 32.59 18.33 26.25
C ASP A 59 32.32 17.01 27.00
N ILE A 60 33.38 16.27 27.29
CA ILE A 60 33.30 15.01 28.04
C ILE A 60 33.20 15.26 29.53
N ASN A 61 34.02 16.17 30.06
CA ASN A 61 34.25 16.33 31.48
C ASN A 61 33.40 17.46 32.06
N MET A 62 32.15 17.18 32.36
CA MET A 62 31.22 18.16 32.94
C MET A 62 30.64 17.67 34.25
N PRO A 63 30.23 18.59 35.17
CA PRO A 63 29.55 18.23 36.41
C PRO A 63 28.12 17.72 36.14
N VAL A 64 27.47 17.15 37.15
CA VAL A 64 26.09 16.66 37.17
C VAL A 64 25.88 15.46 36.19
N MET A 65 25.98 15.67 34.91
CA MET A 65 25.94 14.64 33.88
C MET A 65 27.06 14.91 32.89
N ASP A 66 27.98 13.97 32.75
CA ASP A 66 29.10 14.03 31.82
C ASP A 66 28.69 13.76 30.36
N GLY A 67 29.58 14.11 29.41
CA GLY A 67 29.29 13.94 27.99
C GLY A 67 29.13 12.48 27.55
N LEU A 68 29.82 11.54 28.19
CA LEU A 68 29.71 10.13 27.90
C LEU A 68 28.36 9.54 28.31
N THR A 69 27.86 10.02 29.47
CA THR A 69 26.51 9.66 29.95
C THR A 69 25.42 10.26 29.08
N LEU A 70 25.57 11.53 28.67
CA LEU A 70 24.64 12.17 27.70
C LEU A 70 24.59 11.41 26.39
N LEU A 71 25.73 10.98 25.84
CA LEU A 71 25.75 10.17 24.58
C LEU A 71 25.00 8.83 24.73
N ALA A 72 25.17 8.16 25.88
CA ALA A 72 24.46 6.92 26.17
C ALA A 72 22.94 7.14 26.20
N GLU A 73 22.50 8.19 26.90
CA GLU A 73 21.09 8.57 27.01
C GLU A 73 20.47 8.92 25.64
N LEU A 74 21.18 9.70 24.80
CA LEU A 74 20.73 10.03 23.44
C LEU A 74 20.59 8.79 22.57
N ARG A 75 21.50 7.83 22.72
CA ARG A 75 21.43 6.55 22.00
C ARG A 75 20.26 5.69 22.45
N GLU A 76 19.99 5.60 23.74
CA GLU A 76 18.83 4.86 24.28
C GLU A 76 17.51 5.46 23.80
N ARG A 77 17.44 6.79 23.68
CA ARG A 77 16.29 7.51 23.11
C ARG A 77 16.21 7.48 21.59
N GLN A 78 17.14 6.80 20.91
CA GLN A 78 17.24 6.76 19.45
C GLN A 78 17.25 8.16 18.80
N SER A 79 17.93 9.12 19.47
CA SER A 79 18.02 10.49 18.98
C SER A 79 18.83 10.57 17.70
N GLU A 80 18.34 11.34 16.71
CA GLU A 80 19.01 11.59 15.43
C GLU A 80 20.11 12.67 15.53
N VAL A 81 20.27 13.28 16.71
CA VAL A 81 21.25 14.35 16.94
C VAL A 81 22.67 13.80 16.81
N ARG A 82 23.50 14.46 16.01
CA ARG A 82 24.91 14.11 15.87
C ARG A 82 25.75 14.87 16.89
N ALA A 83 26.69 14.19 17.52
CA ALA A 83 27.58 14.81 18.52
C ALA A 83 29.02 14.87 18.01
N ILE A 84 29.62 16.04 18.06
CA ILE A 84 31.05 16.27 17.92
C ILE A 84 31.61 16.43 19.33
N ILE A 85 32.58 15.61 19.69
CA ILE A 85 33.24 15.67 20.98
C ILE A 85 34.32 16.76 21.01
N VAL A 86 34.33 17.57 22.04
CA VAL A 86 35.38 18.54 22.30
C VAL A 86 36.12 18.08 23.56
N SER A 87 37.34 17.55 23.42
CA SER A 87 38.06 16.89 24.55
C SER A 87 39.49 17.37 24.69
N ALA A 88 40.04 17.28 25.91
CA ALA A 88 41.44 17.65 26.19
C ALA A 88 42.42 16.73 25.45
N TYR A 89 43.55 17.29 25.02
CA TYR A 89 44.65 16.54 24.41
C TYR A 89 45.19 15.49 25.40
N GLY A 90 45.22 14.22 24.96
CA GLY A 90 45.68 13.09 25.75
C GLY A 90 44.57 12.19 26.32
N ASP A 91 43.29 12.55 26.21
CA ASP A 91 42.18 11.75 26.73
C ASP A 91 41.68 10.69 25.68
N MET A 92 42.62 9.92 25.14
CA MET A 92 42.37 8.93 24.10
C MET A 92 41.38 7.83 24.54
N THR A 93 41.33 7.51 25.84
CA THR A 93 40.43 6.47 26.38
C THR A 93 38.99 6.92 26.34
N ASN A 94 38.70 8.14 26.80
CA ASN A 94 37.36 8.70 26.81
C ASN A 94 36.90 9.01 25.35
N LEU A 95 37.81 9.48 24.52
CA LEU A 95 37.53 9.72 23.10
C LEU A 95 37.11 8.44 22.36
N ARG A 96 37.88 7.33 22.59
CA ARG A 96 37.50 6.02 22.01
C ARG A 96 36.16 5.53 22.54
N THR A 97 35.87 5.76 23.81
CA THR A 97 34.58 5.41 24.41
C THR A 97 33.44 6.23 23.83
N ALA A 98 33.64 7.54 23.60
CA ALA A 98 32.67 8.42 22.98
C ALA A 98 32.34 7.97 21.55
N MET A 99 33.36 7.65 20.73
CA MET A 99 33.19 7.14 19.37
C MET A 99 32.41 5.82 19.36
N ASN A 100 32.71 4.90 20.30
CA ASN A 100 31.97 3.64 20.44
C ASN A 100 30.51 3.84 20.91
N ARG A 101 30.21 4.95 21.61
CA ARG A 101 28.86 5.33 22.02
C ARG A 101 28.09 6.12 20.97
N GLY A 102 28.69 6.38 19.80
CA GLY A 102 28.00 7.00 18.66
C GLY A 102 28.31 8.48 18.45
N ALA A 103 29.40 9.01 19.07
CA ALA A 103 29.91 10.31 18.66
C ALA A 103 30.28 10.27 17.16
N PHE A 104 29.97 11.34 16.46
CA PHE A 104 30.17 11.42 15.00
C PHE A 104 31.60 11.80 14.61
N ASP A 105 32.17 12.78 15.33
CA ASP A 105 33.53 13.24 15.13
C ASP A 105 34.08 13.85 16.46
N PHE A 106 35.31 14.31 16.46
CA PHE A 106 35.92 14.95 17.62
C PHE A 106 36.86 16.09 17.26
N VAL A 107 37.07 17.02 18.19
CA VAL A 107 38.05 18.12 18.13
C VAL A 107 38.80 18.16 19.49
N THR A 108 40.11 18.35 19.45
CA THR A 108 40.93 18.38 20.65
C THR A 108 41.09 19.81 21.20
N LYS A 109 41.08 19.96 22.54
CA LYS A 109 41.43 21.21 23.23
C LYS A 109 42.99 21.33 23.31
N PRO A 110 43.65 22.48 23.05
CA PRO A 110 43.01 23.75 22.72
C PRO A 110 42.38 23.73 21.34
N VAL A 111 41.14 24.22 21.26
CA VAL A 111 40.30 24.10 20.09
C VAL A 111 40.88 24.95 18.92
N ASP A 112 41.32 24.31 17.85
CA ASP A 112 41.52 25.00 16.59
C ASP A 112 40.14 25.33 15.97
N LEU A 113 39.84 26.62 15.97
CA LEU A 113 38.54 27.13 15.54
C LEU A 113 38.27 26.95 14.02
N ASN A 114 39.31 26.75 13.23
CA ASN A 114 39.16 26.45 11.80
C ASN A 114 38.82 24.96 11.63
N ASP A 115 39.47 24.09 12.37
CA ASP A 115 39.18 22.66 12.37
C ASP A 115 37.75 22.37 12.91
N LEU A 116 37.34 23.06 13.98
CA LEU A 116 35.98 23.01 14.49
C LEU A 116 34.95 23.44 13.42
N GLU A 117 35.20 24.56 12.69
CA GLU A 117 34.29 25.02 11.65
C GLU A 117 34.19 24.00 10.51
N ILE A 118 35.29 23.41 10.07
CA ILE A 118 35.31 22.36 9.03
C ILE A 118 34.50 21.13 9.49
N THR A 119 34.72 20.69 10.71
CA THR A 119 34.03 19.54 11.30
C THR A 119 32.53 19.80 11.43
N ILE A 120 32.11 20.98 11.90
CA ILE A 120 30.69 21.39 11.95
C ILE A 120 30.08 21.34 10.56
N ARG A 121 30.69 21.97 9.56
CA ARG A 121 30.15 22.02 8.18
C ARG A 121 29.98 20.61 7.60
N LYS A 122 31.01 19.78 7.71
CA LYS A 122 30.99 18.40 7.25
C LYS A 122 29.85 17.61 7.90
N THR A 123 29.70 17.73 9.22
CA THR A 123 28.64 17.02 9.97
C THR A 123 27.25 17.52 9.55
N LEU A 124 27.07 18.83 9.37
CA LEU A 124 25.79 19.39 8.90
C LEU A 124 25.45 18.98 7.47
N GLU A 125 26.44 18.86 6.58
CA GLU A 125 26.24 18.31 5.23
C GLU A 125 25.79 16.86 5.25
N ASP A 126 26.36 16.03 6.13
CA ASP A 126 25.98 14.63 6.27
C ASP A 126 24.57 14.49 6.87
N ILE A 127 24.22 15.32 7.87
CA ILE A 127 22.86 15.41 8.41
C ILE A 127 21.85 15.79 7.32
N ALA A 128 22.19 16.80 6.48
CA ALA A 128 21.32 17.25 5.41
C ALA A 128 21.08 16.14 4.35
N LYS A 129 22.14 15.40 3.98
CA LYS A 129 22.04 14.26 3.07
C LYS A 129 21.15 13.16 3.61
N LEU A 130 21.30 12.78 4.89
CA LEU A 130 20.48 11.76 5.52
C LEU A 130 19.00 12.17 5.56
N ARG A 131 18.72 13.40 6.00
CA ARG A 131 17.34 13.94 6.04
C ARG A 131 16.71 13.99 4.65
N GLU A 132 17.48 14.31 3.61
CA GLU A 132 16.97 14.31 2.24
C GLU A 132 16.65 12.89 1.75
N LEU A 133 17.50 11.90 2.03
CA LEU A 133 17.23 10.50 1.72
C LEU A 133 15.98 9.98 2.43
N ASP A 134 15.81 10.32 3.71
CA ASP A 134 14.63 9.91 4.48
C ASP A 134 13.35 10.57 3.96
N ARG A 135 13.43 11.85 3.56
CA ARG A 135 12.31 12.54 2.88
C ARG A 135 11.92 11.87 1.58
N GLN A 136 12.91 11.50 0.76
CA GLN A 136 12.68 10.83 -0.52
C GLN A 136 12.07 9.45 -0.31
N ARG A 137 12.58 8.68 0.66
CA ARG A 137 12.00 7.37 1.05
C ARG A 137 10.55 7.52 1.52
N ALA A 138 10.29 8.45 2.43
CA ALA A 138 8.95 8.69 2.94
C ALA A 138 7.98 9.21 1.85
N ALA A 139 8.48 9.99 0.88
CA ALA A 139 7.70 10.43 -0.27
C ALA A 139 7.38 9.28 -1.22
N ALA A 140 8.35 8.42 -1.53
CA ALA A 140 8.17 7.23 -2.37
C ALA A 140 7.18 6.24 -1.72
N GLU A 141 7.28 6.01 -0.42
CA GLU A 141 6.37 5.13 0.31
C GLU A 141 4.94 5.67 0.37
N ARG A 142 4.79 6.98 0.57
CA ARG A 142 3.47 7.65 0.46
C ARG A 142 2.90 7.56 -0.95
N ALA A 143 3.70 7.76 -1.98
CA ALA A 143 3.28 7.61 -3.37
C ALA A 143 2.84 6.16 -3.65
N ARG A 144 3.62 5.16 -3.21
CA ARG A 144 3.28 3.74 -3.32
C ARG A 144 1.96 3.41 -2.61
N THR A 145 1.77 3.88 -1.37
CA THR A 145 0.54 3.68 -0.59
C THR A 145 -0.67 4.36 -1.26
N ASN A 146 -0.49 5.52 -1.85
CA ASN A 146 -1.57 6.19 -2.59
C ASN A 146 -1.92 5.43 -3.88
N LEU A 147 -0.93 4.97 -4.64
CA LEU A 147 -1.15 4.16 -5.84
C LEU A 147 -1.85 2.83 -5.52
N SER A 148 -1.54 2.19 -4.39
CA SER A 148 -2.19 0.94 -3.98
C SER A 148 -3.68 1.08 -3.66
N ARG A 149 -4.19 2.30 -3.53
CA ARG A 149 -5.65 2.57 -3.40
C ARG A 149 -6.38 2.55 -4.74
N TYR A 150 -5.67 2.76 -5.83
CA TYR A 150 -6.24 2.82 -7.18
C TYR A 150 -5.93 1.56 -8.00
N PHE A 151 -4.89 0.83 -7.63
CA PHE A 151 -4.46 -0.38 -8.32
C PHE A 151 -4.38 -1.55 -7.35
N SER A 152 -4.60 -2.76 -7.85
CA SER A 152 -4.44 -3.96 -7.03
C SER A 152 -3.00 -4.10 -6.51
N PRO A 153 -2.79 -4.70 -5.31
CA PRO A 153 -1.46 -4.89 -4.75
C PRO A 153 -0.48 -5.59 -5.72
N ASN A 154 -0.97 -6.59 -6.44
CA ASN A 154 -0.18 -7.35 -7.42
C ASN A 154 0.26 -6.46 -8.60
N LEU A 155 -0.61 -5.56 -9.07
CA LEU A 155 -0.28 -4.64 -10.16
C LEU A 155 0.69 -3.54 -9.69
N VAL A 156 0.52 -3.03 -8.47
CA VAL A 156 1.48 -2.07 -7.87
C VAL A 156 2.87 -2.69 -7.71
N ALA A 157 2.95 -3.94 -7.27
CA ALA A 157 4.23 -4.65 -7.18
C ALA A 157 4.88 -4.82 -8.55
N LEU A 158 4.10 -5.21 -9.56
CA LEU A 158 4.57 -5.36 -10.93
C LEU A 158 5.11 -4.04 -11.52
N LEU A 159 4.42 -2.93 -11.25
CA LEU A 159 4.83 -1.58 -11.71
C LEU A 159 6.04 -1.05 -10.95
N ALA A 160 6.21 -1.42 -9.66
CA ALA A 160 7.31 -0.95 -8.83
C ALA A 160 8.66 -1.60 -9.18
N ASP A 161 8.65 -2.83 -9.73
CA ASP A 161 9.85 -3.58 -10.07
C ASP A 161 10.36 -3.31 -11.50
N ARG A 162 9.71 -2.44 -12.25
CA ARG A 162 10.06 -2.16 -13.66
C ARG A 162 10.29 -0.69 -13.90
N ASP A 163 11.39 -0.37 -14.57
CA ASP A 163 11.72 0.99 -15.03
C ASP A 163 10.96 1.39 -16.32
N GLU A 164 10.29 0.42 -16.97
CA GLU A 164 9.55 0.64 -18.22
C GLU A 164 8.07 0.33 -18.05
N PRO A 165 7.16 0.96 -18.85
CA PRO A 165 5.74 0.60 -18.94
C PRO A 165 5.58 -0.90 -19.15
N LEU A 166 4.45 -1.50 -18.74
CA LEU A 166 4.21 -2.96 -18.70
C LEU A 166 4.52 -3.74 -20.01
N GLY A 167 5.03 -3.06 -21.02
CA GLY A 167 5.72 -3.64 -22.14
C GLY A 167 4.81 -4.18 -23.24
N ALA A 168 5.39 -4.99 -24.13
CA ALA A 168 4.72 -5.51 -25.30
C ALA A 168 3.44 -6.26 -24.97
N VAL A 169 2.39 -5.98 -25.73
CA VAL A 169 1.14 -6.73 -25.73
C VAL A 169 1.43 -8.24 -25.77
N ARG A 170 0.96 -8.97 -24.76
CA ARG A 170 1.17 -10.42 -24.66
C ARG A 170 -0.14 -11.19 -24.61
N ARG A 171 -0.08 -12.42 -25.09
CA ARG A 171 -1.19 -13.37 -24.93
C ARG A 171 -0.92 -14.26 -23.72
N GLN A 172 -1.94 -14.42 -22.89
CA GLN A 172 -1.84 -15.23 -21.69
C GLN A 172 -3.21 -15.86 -21.40
N THR A 173 -3.22 -17.07 -20.86
CA THR A 173 -4.46 -17.69 -20.37
C THR A 173 -4.77 -17.14 -18.99
N VAL A 174 -6.01 -16.69 -18.78
CA VAL A 174 -6.47 -16.09 -17.53
C VAL A 174 -7.86 -16.57 -17.18
N ALA A 175 -8.22 -16.53 -15.89
CA ALA A 175 -9.60 -16.61 -15.48
C ALA A 175 -10.15 -15.19 -15.27
N VAL A 176 -11.35 -14.96 -15.80
CA VAL A 176 -12.04 -13.67 -15.77
C VAL A 176 -13.31 -13.78 -14.96
N LEU A 177 -13.48 -12.84 -14.04
CA LEU A 177 -14.65 -12.70 -13.18
C LEU A 177 -15.31 -11.34 -13.40
N PHE A 178 -16.63 -11.39 -13.67
CA PHE A 178 -17.51 -10.23 -13.56
C PHE A 178 -18.51 -10.48 -12.46
N VAL A 179 -18.72 -9.50 -11.58
CA VAL A 179 -19.78 -9.51 -10.58
C VAL A 179 -20.48 -8.16 -10.56
N ASP A 180 -21.82 -8.16 -10.48
CA ASP A 180 -22.63 -6.96 -10.27
C ASP A 180 -23.77 -7.19 -9.27
N ILE A 181 -24.42 -6.08 -8.85
CA ILE A 181 -25.59 -6.12 -7.99
C ILE A 181 -26.84 -6.28 -8.86
N VAL A 182 -27.61 -7.31 -8.58
CA VAL A 182 -28.86 -7.55 -9.32
C VAL A 182 -29.88 -6.44 -9.02
N GLY A 183 -30.34 -5.76 -10.08
CA GLY A 183 -31.36 -4.71 -9.96
C GLY A 183 -30.86 -3.37 -9.40
N PHE A 184 -29.54 -3.13 -9.42
CA PHE A 184 -28.92 -1.91 -8.90
C PHE A 184 -29.54 -0.63 -9.47
N THR A 185 -29.77 -0.52 -10.78
CA THR A 185 -30.36 0.65 -11.41
C THR A 185 -31.70 1.03 -10.77
N ARG A 186 -32.61 0.06 -10.62
CA ARG A 186 -33.91 0.28 -9.99
C ARG A 186 -33.79 0.65 -8.50
N MET A 187 -32.85 0.02 -7.80
CA MET A 187 -32.61 0.30 -6.38
C MET A 187 -32.04 1.70 -6.20
N SER A 188 -31.10 2.14 -7.03
CA SER A 188 -30.46 3.46 -6.96
C SER A 188 -31.44 4.61 -7.24
N GLU A 189 -32.51 4.40 -8.00
CA GLU A 189 -33.56 5.39 -8.21
C GLU A 189 -34.37 5.72 -6.93
N HIS A 190 -34.40 4.78 -5.97
CA HIS A 190 -35.17 4.94 -4.72
C HIS A 190 -34.26 5.34 -3.53
N LEU A 191 -32.96 5.28 -3.67
CA LEU A 191 -31.99 5.65 -2.66
C LEU A 191 -31.45 7.06 -2.91
N GLY A 192 -31.17 7.80 -1.85
CA GLY A 192 -30.43 9.07 -2.00
C GLY A 192 -28.98 8.83 -2.49
N PRO A 193 -28.39 9.80 -3.21
CA PRO A 193 -27.04 9.65 -3.79
C PRO A 193 -25.96 9.23 -2.78
N GLU A 194 -26.01 9.75 -1.56
CA GLU A 194 -25.07 9.43 -0.50
C GLU A 194 -25.20 7.98 -0.02
N ALA A 195 -26.43 7.47 0.10
CA ALA A 195 -26.72 6.09 0.47
C ALA A 195 -26.23 5.11 -0.61
N VAL A 196 -26.43 5.47 -1.90
CA VAL A 196 -25.90 4.68 -3.04
C VAL A 196 -24.38 4.59 -2.98
N VAL A 197 -23.69 5.71 -2.78
CA VAL A 197 -22.21 5.74 -2.70
C VAL A 197 -21.72 4.92 -1.49
N THR A 198 -22.38 5.03 -0.34
CA THR A 198 -22.03 4.27 0.87
C THR A 198 -22.19 2.78 0.65
N MET A 199 -23.32 2.35 0.07
CA MET A 199 -23.58 0.95 -0.25
C MET A 199 -22.58 0.40 -1.28
N LEU A 200 -22.28 1.16 -2.36
CA LEU A 200 -21.27 0.74 -3.34
C LEU A 200 -19.88 0.59 -2.72
N ARG A 201 -19.47 1.49 -1.83
CA ARG A 201 -18.20 1.35 -1.11
C ARG A 201 -18.15 0.07 -0.29
N GLN A 202 -19.18 -0.22 0.49
CA GLN A 202 -19.27 -1.44 1.30
C GLN A 202 -19.29 -2.69 0.42
N PHE A 203 -20.00 -2.66 -0.70
CA PHE A 203 -20.03 -3.75 -1.68
C PHE A 203 -18.66 -3.99 -2.30
N HIS A 204 -18.03 -2.93 -2.83
CA HIS A 204 -16.72 -3.04 -3.45
C HIS A 204 -15.68 -3.52 -2.43
N GLU A 205 -15.66 -2.99 -1.21
CA GLU A 205 -14.72 -3.41 -0.16
C GLU A 205 -14.85 -4.90 0.17
N ARG A 206 -16.07 -5.39 0.39
CA ARG A 206 -16.34 -6.79 0.72
C ARG A 206 -15.99 -7.74 -0.43
N MET A 207 -16.36 -7.39 -1.66
CA MET A 207 -16.08 -8.23 -2.84
C MET A 207 -14.60 -8.23 -3.21
N THR A 208 -13.95 -7.06 -3.15
CA THR A 208 -12.51 -6.91 -3.43
C THR A 208 -11.66 -7.69 -2.43
N ALA A 209 -12.06 -7.73 -1.16
CA ALA A 209 -11.38 -8.54 -0.16
C ALA A 209 -11.32 -10.03 -0.55
N GLN A 210 -12.40 -10.57 -1.13
CA GLN A 210 -12.44 -11.96 -1.61
C GLN A 210 -11.54 -12.16 -2.83
N ILE A 211 -11.53 -11.19 -3.77
CA ILE A 211 -10.65 -11.22 -4.94
C ILE A 211 -9.19 -11.31 -4.51
N PHE A 212 -8.76 -10.46 -3.59
CA PHE A 212 -7.38 -10.43 -3.12
C PHE A 212 -7.00 -11.66 -2.28
N ALA A 213 -7.93 -12.17 -1.46
CA ALA A 213 -7.73 -13.41 -0.71
C ALA A 213 -7.48 -14.62 -1.62
N CYS A 214 -8.05 -14.61 -2.84
CA CYS A 214 -7.87 -15.65 -3.85
C CYS A 214 -6.79 -15.31 -4.89
N ALA A 215 -5.84 -14.41 -4.60
CA ALA A 215 -4.77 -13.97 -5.50
C ALA A 215 -5.28 -13.35 -6.82
N GLY A 216 -6.51 -12.85 -6.86
CA GLY A 216 -7.06 -12.13 -8.01
C GLY A 216 -6.62 -10.67 -8.06
N THR A 217 -6.74 -10.08 -9.24
CA THR A 217 -6.48 -8.67 -9.50
C THR A 217 -7.76 -7.98 -9.93
N VAL A 218 -8.14 -6.90 -9.26
CA VAL A 218 -9.22 -6.02 -9.74
C VAL A 218 -8.67 -5.20 -10.91
N GLU A 219 -9.26 -5.38 -12.08
CA GLU A 219 -8.88 -4.63 -13.28
C GLU A 219 -9.58 -3.26 -13.28
N LYS A 220 -10.88 -3.24 -13.04
CA LYS A 220 -11.63 -1.98 -12.88
C LYS A 220 -12.99 -2.16 -12.19
N TYR A 221 -13.52 -1.06 -11.69
CA TYR A 221 -14.90 -0.91 -11.26
C TYR A 221 -15.71 -0.25 -12.39
N ILE A 222 -16.89 -0.80 -12.71
CA ILE A 222 -17.77 -0.30 -13.77
C ILE A 222 -19.16 -0.07 -13.17
N GLY A 223 -19.33 1.10 -12.52
CA GLY A 223 -20.52 1.35 -11.72
C GLY A 223 -20.59 0.43 -10.49
N ASP A 224 -21.61 -0.41 -10.44
CA ASP A 224 -21.78 -1.46 -9.45
C ASP A 224 -21.05 -2.77 -9.80
N ALA A 225 -20.55 -2.89 -11.01
CA ALA A 225 -19.84 -4.08 -11.46
C ALA A 225 -18.34 -4.01 -11.10
N ILE A 226 -17.78 -5.19 -10.80
CA ILE A 226 -16.34 -5.39 -10.64
C ILE A 226 -15.86 -6.34 -11.72
N PHE A 227 -14.82 -5.93 -12.44
CA PHE A 227 -14.07 -6.77 -13.35
C PHE A 227 -12.77 -7.20 -12.66
N ALA A 228 -12.57 -8.49 -12.49
CA ALA A 228 -11.38 -9.07 -11.89
C ALA A 228 -10.78 -10.17 -12.76
N VAL A 229 -9.48 -10.37 -12.62
CA VAL A 229 -8.70 -11.33 -13.42
C VAL A 229 -7.78 -12.12 -12.50
N PHE A 230 -7.67 -13.43 -12.72
CA PHE A 230 -6.75 -14.34 -12.08
C PHE A 230 -5.74 -14.83 -13.11
N GLY A 231 -4.46 -14.88 -12.71
CA GLY A 231 -3.35 -15.14 -13.63
C GLY A 231 -2.60 -13.88 -14.05
N LEU A 232 -2.62 -12.84 -13.24
CA LEU A 232 -1.82 -11.63 -13.39
C LEU A 232 -0.87 -11.47 -12.20
N PRO A 233 0.38 -11.05 -12.42
CA PRO A 233 1.03 -10.73 -13.70
C PRO A 233 1.31 -11.94 -14.57
N ASP A 234 1.51 -13.11 -14.01
CA ASP A 234 1.85 -14.33 -14.72
C ASP A 234 0.81 -15.41 -14.46
N ALA A 235 0.49 -16.21 -15.49
CA ALA A 235 -0.47 -17.29 -15.37
C ALA A 235 0.06 -18.41 -14.46
N GLY A 236 -0.81 -18.88 -13.59
CA GLY A 236 -0.56 -20.00 -12.69
C GLY A 236 -1.51 -21.17 -12.90
N PRO A 237 -1.14 -22.37 -12.44
CA PRO A 237 -1.98 -23.55 -12.58
C PRO A 237 -3.27 -23.49 -11.75
N GLU A 238 -3.34 -22.63 -10.73
CA GLU A 238 -4.46 -22.50 -9.81
C GLU A 238 -5.44 -21.38 -10.18
N ASP A 239 -5.20 -20.62 -11.25
CA ASP A 239 -5.97 -19.43 -11.57
C ASP A 239 -7.47 -19.72 -11.76
N ALA A 240 -7.82 -20.82 -12.43
CA ALA A 240 -9.19 -21.25 -12.62
C ALA A 240 -9.86 -21.65 -11.29
N ALA A 241 -9.16 -22.38 -10.44
CA ALA A 241 -9.64 -22.79 -9.12
C ALA A 241 -9.79 -21.58 -8.19
N ASN A 242 -8.84 -20.67 -8.20
CA ASN A 242 -8.88 -19.44 -7.40
C ASN A 242 -10.05 -18.55 -7.80
N ALA A 243 -10.36 -18.44 -9.10
CA ALA A 243 -11.51 -17.69 -9.59
C ALA A 243 -12.82 -18.31 -9.10
N LEU A 244 -12.96 -19.64 -9.16
CA LEU A 244 -14.17 -20.34 -8.71
C LEU A 244 -14.34 -20.26 -7.18
N ARG A 245 -13.25 -20.46 -6.43
CA ARG A 245 -13.22 -20.28 -4.97
C ARG A 245 -13.62 -18.85 -4.57
N CYS A 246 -13.10 -17.85 -5.29
CA CYS A 246 -13.45 -16.45 -5.07
C CYS A 246 -14.96 -16.20 -5.24
N ALA A 247 -15.57 -16.77 -6.30
CA ALA A 247 -17.02 -16.64 -6.51
C ALA A 247 -17.83 -17.22 -5.35
N ASP A 248 -17.44 -18.39 -4.85
CA ASP A 248 -18.10 -19.03 -3.69
C ASP A 248 -17.92 -18.20 -2.42
N MET A 249 -16.74 -17.66 -2.18
CA MET A 249 -16.47 -16.77 -1.06
C MET A 249 -17.28 -15.46 -1.16
N MET A 250 -17.45 -14.89 -2.36
CA MET A 250 -18.29 -13.70 -2.57
C MET A 250 -19.76 -13.98 -2.24
N ILE A 251 -20.29 -15.13 -2.67
CA ILE A 251 -21.65 -15.54 -2.38
C ILE A 251 -21.85 -15.68 -0.87
N THR A 252 -20.91 -16.31 -0.18
CA THR A 252 -20.94 -16.45 1.27
C THR A 252 -20.84 -15.10 1.99
N ALA A 253 -19.90 -14.26 1.62
CA ALA A 253 -19.72 -12.93 2.20
C ALA A 253 -20.96 -12.04 2.01
N LEU A 254 -21.66 -12.16 0.87
CA LEU A 254 -22.92 -11.46 0.65
C LEU A 254 -24.05 -12.01 1.53
N ALA A 255 -24.11 -13.32 1.74
CA ALA A 255 -25.11 -13.94 2.62
C ALA A 255 -24.96 -13.41 4.06
N ASP A 256 -23.73 -13.36 4.56
CA ASP A 256 -23.40 -12.80 5.88
C ASP A 256 -23.77 -11.31 5.97
N TRP A 257 -23.40 -10.53 4.97
CA TRP A 257 -23.76 -9.12 4.92
C TRP A 257 -25.27 -8.90 4.84
N ASN A 258 -26.01 -9.74 4.14
CA ASN A 258 -27.46 -9.67 4.11
C ASN A 258 -28.12 -9.95 5.46
N ILE A 259 -27.48 -10.71 6.35
CA ILE A 259 -27.94 -10.87 7.74
C ILE A 259 -27.80 -9.53 8.48
N GLU A 260 -26.64 -8.87 8.37
CA GLU A 260 -26.40 -7.55 8.96
C GLU A 260 -27.41 -6.50 8.44
N ARG A 261 -27.62 -6.47 7.12
CA ARG A 261 -28.56 -5.53 6.45
C ARG A 261 -29.99 -5.71 6.96
N ARG A 262 -30.48 -6.95 7.09
CA ARG A 262 -31.81 -7.22 7.63
C ARG A 262 -31.96 -6.73 9.08
N GLN A 263 -30.93 -6.90 9.91
CA GLN A 263 -30.91 -6.41 11.29
C GLN A 263 -30.99 -4.87 11.35
N GLN A 264 -30.48 -4.19 10.33
CA GLN A 264 -30.54 -2.73 10.19
C GLN A 264 -31.82 -2.24 9.48
N GLY A 265 -32.71 -3.14 9.11
CA GLY A 265 -33.94 -2.82 8.38
C GLY A 265 -33.72 -2.54 6.90
N GLU A 266 -32.54 -2.87 6.36
CA GLU A 266 -32.21 -2.68 4.95
C GLU A 266 -32.63 -3.91 4.11
N GLN A 267 -32.89 -3.67 2.84
CA GLN A 267 -33.20 -4.76 1.91
C GLN A 267 -31.96 -5.60 1.60
N PRO A 268 -32.09 -6.94 1.54
CA PRO A 268 -31.00 -7.81 1.13
C PRO A 268 -30.62 -7.55 -0.33
N LEU A 269 -29.33 -7.70 -0.64
CA LEU A 269 -28.77 -7.59 -1.98
C LEU A 269 -28.65 -8.99 -2.61
N ALA A 270 -28.70 -9.03 -3.93
CA ALA A 270 -28.33 -10.20 -4.72
C ALA A 270 -27.23 -9.82 -5.71
N ILE A 271 -26.37 -10.79 -6.06
CA ILE A 271 -25.31 -10.60 -7.06
C ILE A 271 -25.44 -11.59 -8.19
N GLY A 272 -24.89 -11.18 -9.34
CA GLY A 272 -24.69 -12.07 -10.49
C GLY A 272 -23.20 -12.14 -10.81
N ILE A 273 -22.64 -13.36 -10.83
CA ILE A 273 -21.23 -13.62 -11.12
C ILE A 273 -21.13 -14.42 -12.43
N GLY A 274 -20.27 -13.94 -13.35
CA GLY A 274 -19.90 -14.66 -14.56
C GLY A 274 -18.41 -14.98 -14.55
N LEU A 275 -18.07 -16.26 -14.72
CA LEU A 275 -16.71 -16.77 -14.77
C LEU A 275 -16.40 -17.43 -16.12
N ASN A 276 -15.25 -17.08 -16.70
CA ASN A 276 -14.73 -17.77 -17.88
C ASN A 276 -13.22 -17.90 -17.82
N TYR A 277 -12.66 -18.91 -18.48
CA TYR A 277 -11.22 -19.18 -18.52
C TYR A 277 -10.75 -19.37 -19.95
N GLY A 278 -9.65 -18.73 -20.32
CA GLY A 278 -9.13 -18.85 -21.68
C GLY A 278 -8.10 -17.78 -22.04
N PRO A 279 -7.66 -17.75 -23.30
CA PRO A 279 -6.68 -16.80 -23.76
C PRO A 279 -7.24 -15.37 -23.79
N ALA A 280 -6.41 -14.44 -23.30
CA ALA A 280 -6.64 -13.01 -23.38
C ALA A 280 -5.37 -12.28 -23.82
N VAL A 281 -5.52 -11.05 -24.27
CA VAL A 281 -4.44 -10.13 -24.58
C VAL A 281 -4.31 -9.17 -23.41
N ILE A 282 -3.11 -9.05 -22.89
CA ILE A 282 -2.77 -8.22 -21.74
C ILE A 282 -1.78 -7.17 -22.20
N GLY A 283 -1.98 -5.93 -21.85
CA GLY A 283 -1.05 -4.85 -22.17
C GLY A 283 -1.59 -3.47 -21.87
N ASP A 284 -0.75 -2.49 -22.13
CA ASP A 284 -1.10 -1.09 -22.01
C ASP A 284 -1.82 -0.62 -23.26
N VAL A 285 -3.01 -0.07 -23.09
CA VAL A 285 -3.81 0.52 -24.17
C VAL A 285 -4.06 1.99 -23.84
N GLY A 286 -3.78 2.86 -24.80
CA GLY A 286 -3.96 4.30 -24.63
C GLY A 286 -3.01 5.13 -25.47
N SER A 287 -2.78 6.36 -25.04
CA SER A 287 -1.84 7.30 -25.65
C SER A 287 -0.58 7.42 -24.78
N GLU A 288 0.48 8.06 -25.31
CA GLU A 288 1.71 8.36 -24.56
C GLU A 288 1.47 9.10 -23.22
N HIS A 289 0.35 9.83 -23.12
CA HIS A 289 0.00 10.63 -21.94
C HIS A 289 -1.03 9.96 -21.02
N SER A 290 -1.67 8.86 -21.45
CA SER A 290 -2.68 8.15 -20.68
C SER A 290 -2.73 6.69 -21.11
N LEU A 291 -2.04 5.87 -20.34
CA LEU A 291 -2.03 4.41 -20.52
C LEU A 291 -2.98 3.78 -19.50
N SER A 292 -3.71 2.77 -19.93
CA SER A 292 -4.52 1.92 -19.09
C SER A 292 -4.07 0.48 -19.30
N PHE A 293 -3.60 -0.14 -18.25
CA PHE A 293 -3.39 -1.59 -18.25
C PHE A 293 -4.75 -2.27 -18.38
N THR A 294 -4.87 -3.16 -19.34
CA THR A 294 -6.16 -3.83 -19.58
C THR A 294 -5.98 -5.24 -20.11
N VAL A 295 -7.03 -6.03 -19.91
CA VAL A 295 -7.14 -7.40 -20.40
C VAL A 295 -8.27 -7.45 -21.39
N ILE A 296 -7.98 -7.85 -22.63
CA ILE A 296 -8.93 -7.84 -23.75
C ILE A 296 -8.99 -9.22 -24.38
N GLY A 297 -10.19 -9.62 -24.82
CA GLY A 297 -10.37 -10.87 -25.57
C GLY A 297 -11.79 -11.42 -25.51
N ASP A 298 -12.03 -12.47 -26.28
CA ASP A 298 -13.30 -13.19 -26.26
C ASP A 298 -13.59 -13.78 -24.87
N THR A 299 -12.56 -14.20 -24.15
CA THR A 299 -12.66 -14.70 -22.77
C THR A 299 -13.30 -13.67 -21.87
N VAL A 300 -12.92 -12.39 -21.97
CA VAL A 300 -13.45 -11.28 -21.16
C VAL A 300 -14.92 -11.00 -21.52
N ASN A 301 -15.20 -10.87 -22.81
CA ASN A 301 -16.56 -10.61 -23.30
C ASN A 301 -17.52 -11.76 -22.93
N THR A 302 -17.02 -12.99 -22.98
CA THR A 302 -17.81 -14.18 -22.62
C THR A 302 -18.15 -14.19 -21.13
N ALA A 303 -17.20 -13.90 -20.25
CA ALA A 303 -17.45 -13.79 -18.79
C ALA A 303 -18.48 -12.70 -18.46
N SER A 304 -18.38 -11.53 -19.09
CA SER A 304 -19.35 -10.43 -18.93
C SER A 304 -20.76 -10.84 -19.36
N ARG A 305 -20.89 -11.57 -20.50
CA ARG A 305 -22.19 -12.06 -20.97
C ARG A 305 -22.76 -13.16 -20.08
N MET A 306 -21.93 -14.03 -19.53
CA MET A 306 -22.33 -15.05 -18.55
C MET A 306 -22.87 -14.40 -17.26
N GLN A 307 -22.24 -13.31 -16.82
CA GLN A 307 -22.76 -12.54 -15.70
C GLN A 307 -24.20 -12.05 -16.00
N GLY A 308 -24.44 -11.53 -17.22
CA GLY A 308 -25.79 -11.12 -17.64
C GLY A 308 -26.84 -12.25 -17.65
N LEU A 309 -26.42 -13.50 -17.87
CA LEU A 309 -27.34 -14.67 -17.84
C LEU A 309 -27.81 -15.03 -16.44
N THR A 310 -27.11 -14.62 -15.39
CA THR A 310 -27.47 -14.94 -13.99
C THR A 310 -28.92 -14.56 -13.68
N ARG A 311 -29.38 -13.42 -14.22
CA ARG A 311 -30.76 -12.93 -14.01
C ARG A 311 -31.81 -13.84 -14.62
N SER A 312 -31.61 -14.25 -15.87
CA SER A 312 -32.56 -15.10 -16.61
C SER A 312 -32.56 -16.54 -16.10
N LEU A 313 -31.42 -17.02 -15.58
CA LEU A 313 -31.28 -18.37 -15.03
C LEU A 313 -31.62 -18.44 -13.55
N GLY A 314 -31.84 -17.31 -12.87
CA GLY A 314 -32.17 -17.26 -11.44
C GLY A 314 -31.05 -17.78 -10.53
N THR A 315 -29.79 -17.65 -10.96
CA THR A 315 -28.62 -18.17 -10.24
C THR A 315 -27.61 -17.05 -9.92
N PRO A 316 -26.90 -17.11 -8.79
CA PRO A 316 -25.86 -16.14 -8.49
C PRO A 316 -24.57 -16.35 -9.30
N LEU A 317 -24.37 -17.52 -9.93
CA LEU A 317 -23.12 -17.87 -10.58
C LEU A 317 -23.35 -18.62 -11.89
N VAL A 318 -22.73 -18.14 -12.96
CA VAL A 318 -22.61 -18.80 -14.27
C VAL A 318 -21.14 -18.98 -14.61
N VAL A 319 -20.76 -20.22 -14.94
CA VAL A 319 -19.36 -20.62 -15.18
C VAL A 319 -19.24 -21.21 -16.59
N GLY A 320 -18.23 -20.81 -17.35
CA GLY A 320 -17.93 -21.41 -18.65
C GLY A 320 -17.27 -22.78 -18.54
N ASP A 321 -17.58 -23.68 -19.47
CA ASP A 321 -17.06 -25.04 -19.51
C ASP A 321 -15.53 -25.12 -19.56
N THR A 322 -14.86 -24.14 -20.16
CA THR A 322 -13.40 -24.06 -20.18
C THR A 322 -12.80 -23.90 -18.78
N LEU A 323 -13.47 -23.17 -17.87
CA LEU A 323 -13.05 -23.02 -16.48
C LEU A 323 -13.30 -24.33 -15.72
N VAL A 324 -14.48 -24.93 -15.88
CA VAL A 324 -14.83 -26.21 -15.25
C VAL A 324 -13.86 -27.30 -15.67
N SER A 325 -13.54 -27.38 -16.97
CA SER A 325 -12.54 -28.34 -17.49
C SER A 325 -11.15 -28.13 -16.91
N ALA A 326 -10.72 -26.86 -16.74
CA ALA A 326 -9.43 -26.54 -16.15
C ALA A 326 -9.36 -26.96 -14.68
N VAL A 327 -10.43 -26.73 -13.89
CA VAL A 327 -10.53 -27.18 -12.49
C VAL A 327 -10.62 -28.70 -12.40
N ALA A 328 -11.35 -29.36 -13.29
CA ALA A 328 -11.47 -30.82 -13.34
C ALA A 328 -10.13 -31.54 -13.62
N ALA A 329 -9.19 -30.85 -14.26
CA ALA A 329 -7.83 -31.37 -14.49
C ALA A 329 -6.89 -31.26 -13.27
N MET A 330 -7.35 -30.64 -12.19
CA MET A 330 -6.59 -30.51 -10.94
C MET A 330 -6.70 -31.79 -10.08
N PRO A 331 -5.85 -31.92 -9.03
CA PRO A 331 -5.94 -33.07 -8.12
C PRO A 331 -7.36 -33.27 -7.56
N ASP A 332 -7.79 -34.53 -7.48
CA ASP A 332 -9.18 -34.94 -7.18
C ASP A 332 -9.80 -34.23 -5.96
N GLY A 333 -9.02 -33.99 -4.90
CA GLY A 333 -9.54 -33.31 -3.69
C GLY A 333 -10.02 -31.87 -3.96
N ILE A 334 -9.29 -31.10 -4.77
CA ILE A 334 -9.62 -29.72 -5.13
C ILE A 334 -10.78 -29.70 -6.13
N ALA A 335 -10.71 -30.55 -7.15
CA ALA A 335 -11.73 -30.63 -8.18
C ALA A 335 -13.11 -30.99 -7.60
N VAL A 336 -13.18 -32.01 -6.73
CA VAL A 336 -14.43 -32.44 -6.08
C VAL A 336 -15.02 -31.34 -5.18
N GLU A 337 -14.17 -30.66 -4.42
CA GLU A 337 -14.61 -29.57 -3.55
C GLU A 337 -15.24 -28.42 -4.34
N LEU A 338 -14.53 -27.93 -5.36
CA LEU A 338 -14.92 -26.73 -6.09
C LEU A 338 -16.04 -26.97 -7.10
N LEU A 339 -16.04 -28.13 -7.77
CA LEU A 339 -17.06 -28.46 -8.76
C LEU A 339 -18.34 -29.02 -8.14
N GLY A 340 -18.29 -29.40 -6.87
CA GLY A 340 -19.48 -29.85 -6.14
C GLY A 340 -20.59 -28.81 -6.19
N GLY A 341 -21.82 -29.24 -6.58
CA GLY A 341 -22.99 -28.35 -6.70
C GLY A 341 -23.03 -27.46 -7.93
N LEU A 342 -22.14 -27.64 -8.91
CA LEU A 342 -22.31 -27.09 -10.25
C LEU A 342 -23.19 -28.00 -11.10
N GLU A 343 -24.19 -27.40 -11.77
CA GLU A 343 -25.14 -28.08 -12.65
C GLU A 343 -24.89 -27.67 -14.10
N ASP A 344 -24.79 -28.65 -14.98
CA ASP A 344 -24.62 -28.42 -16.41
C ASP A 344 -25.93 -27.92 -17.04
N GLN A 345 -25.88 -26.77 -17.68
CA GLN A 345 -27.02 -26.15 -18.39
C GLN A 345 -26.94 -26.34 -19.91
N GLY A 346 -25.96 -27.12 -20.38
CA GLY A 346 -25.74 -27.36 -21.80
C GLY A 346 -25.24 -26.11 -22.55
N GLU A 347 -25.47 -26.13 -23.85
CA GLU A 347 -25.05 -25.05 -24.74
C GLU A 347 -26.03 -23.87 -24.72
N GLN A 348 -25.51 -22.67 -24.50
CA GLN A 348 -26.27 -21.42 -24.47
C GLN A 348 -25.78 -20.46 -25.55
N ALA A 349 -26.71 -19.85 -26.28
CA ALA A 349 -26.38 -18.77 -27.21
C ALA A 349 -26.08 -17.48 -26.43
N LEU A 350 -24.89 -16.93 -26.64
CA LEU A 350 -24.50 -15.63 -26.09
C LEU A 350 -24.66 -14.53 -27.11
N ARG A 351 -25.34 -13.43 -26.79
CA ARG A 351 -25.59 -12.30 -27.66
C ARG A 351 -24.29 -11.80 -28.32
N GLY A 352 -24.22 -11.79 -29.67
CA GLY A 352 -23.07 -11.29 -30.44
C GLY A 352 -21.86 -12.23 -30.45
N ARG A 353 -22.05 -13.52 -30.20
CA ARG A 353 -21.07 -14.59 -30.47
C ARG A 353 -21.56 -15.52 -31.56
N THR A 354 -20.64 -16.01 -32.37
CA THR A 354 -20.98 -16.88 -33.53
C THR A 354 -21.19 -18.36 -33.17
N GLY A 355 -20.96 -18.76 -31.91
CA GLY A 355 -21.19 -20.14 -31.50
C GLY A 355 -21.71 -20.21 -30.05
N PRO A 356 -22.47 -21.30 -29.74
CA PRO A 356 -22.93 -21.51 -28.36
C PRO A 356 -21.77 -21.81 -27.44
N VAL A 357 -21.99 -21.61 -26.15
CA VAL A 357 -21.03 -21.89 -25.07
C VAL A 357 -21.72 -22.80 -24.09
N ARG A 358 -21.07 -23.90 -23.71
CA ARG A 358 -21.53 -24.73 -22.60
C ARG A 358 -21.27 -24.02 -21.29
N ILE A 359 -22.30 -23.95 -20.47
CA ILE A 359 -22.26 -23.25 -19.19
C ILE A 359 -22.71 -24.16 -18.05
N TRP A 360 -22.25 -23.78 -16.87
CA TRP A 360 -22.58 -24.42 -15.62
C TRP A 360 -23.13 -23.36 -14.65
N ILE A 361 -24.06 -23.73 -13.79
CA ILE A 361 -24.60 -22.84 -12.78
C ILE A 361 -24.43 -23.45 -11.39
N ARG A 362 -24.37 -22.58 -10.38
CA ARG A 362 -24.46 -23.02 -9.00
C ARG A 362 -25.87 -22.81 -8.50
N THR A 363 -26.52 -23.88 -8.08
CA THR A 363 -27.87 -23.79 -7.51
C THR A 363 -27.87 -22.90 -6.27
N PRO A 364 -28.77 -21.90 -6.20
CA PRO A 364 -28.79 -20.99 -5.06
C PRO A 364 -29.04 -21.76 -3.76
N MET A 365 -28.20 -21.53 -2.75
CA MET A 365 -28.57 -21.93 -1.39
C MET A 365 -29.91 -21.25 -1.04
N ALA A 366 -30.77 -21.90 -0.25
CA ALA A 366 -32.12 -21.41 0.07
C ALA A 366 -32.20 -19.95 0.59
N ALA A 367 -31.09 -19.40 1.05
CA ALA A 367 -30.94 -17.98 1.44
C ALA A 367 -30.89 -16.98 0.27
N PHE A 368 -30.73 -17.45 -0.98
CA PHE A 368 -30.58 -16.65 -2.19
C PHE A 368 -31.85 -16.56 -3.05
N ALA A 369 -33.01 -16.97 -2.56
CA ALA A 369 -34.27 -16.78 -3.29
C ALA A 369 -34.41 -15.29 -3.61
N LEU A 370 -34.24 -14.93 -4.90
CA LEU A 370 -34.53 -13.59 -5.42
C LEU A 370 -35.95 -13.22 -4.99
N PRO A 371 -36.20 -12.01 -4.46
CA PRO A 371 -37.56 -11.56 -4.22
C PRO A 371 -38.33 -11.70 -5.56
N ASN A 372 -39.50 -12.34 -5.52
CA ASN A 372 -40.39 -12.59 -6.67
C ASN A 372 -40.42 -11.37 -7.58
N GLN A 373 -39.73 -11.42 -8.71
CA GLN A 373 -39.88 -10.43 -9.77
C GLN A 373 -41.14 -10.82 -10.57
N PRO A 374 -42.11 -9.91 -10.76
CA PRO A 374 -43.14 -10.12 -11.76
C PRO A 374 -42.47 -10.23 -13.14
N PRO A 375 -43.04 -11.02 -14.07
CA PRO A 375 -42.50 -11.18 -15.41
C PRO A 375 -42.34 -9.84 -16.10
N LEU A 376 -41.17 -9.62 -16.70
CA LEU A 376 -40.93 -8.49 -17.57
C LEU A 376 -41.90 -8.57 -18.73
N HIS A 377 -42.85 -7.67 -18.78
CA HIS A 377 -43.57 -7.41 -20.03
C HIS A 377 -42.61 -6.68 -20.98
N ASP A 378 -42.55 -7.17 -22.23
CA ASP A 378 -41.80 -6.72 -23.41
C ASP A 378 -41.73 -5.21 -23.62
#